data_f7c0e6c21dcc0bbb8a59ef437e798d05
#
_entry.id   f7c0e6c21dcc0bbb8a59ef437e798d05
#
_cell.length_a   1.000
_cell.length_b   1.000
_cell.length_c   1.000
_cell.angle_alpha   90.00
_cell.angle_beta   90.00
_cell.angle_gamma   90.00
#
_symmetry.space_group_name_H-M   'P 1'
#
loop_
_entity.id
_entity.type
_entity.pdbx_description
1 polymer ?
#
loop_
_entity_poly.entity_id
_entity_poly.type
_entity_poly.pdbx_seq_one_letter_code
_entity_poly.pdbx_strand_id
1 'polypeptide(L)'
;KVNALYENLKRINPSLNIKIVHQRLEKNNISHIFADCHIVVEAFDKKEYKSILIEELLSQKKLIVAGSGIAHHDLNNIETRKLRDNLYVVGDFTKGIDKYKTFSTKVSIVAATMANIVMDKGGFYERNE
;
A
#
# COMPACT_ATOMS: atom_id res chain seq x y z
N LYS A 1 -6.64 6.23 14.52
CA LYS A 1 -5.86 5.13 13.88
C LYS A 1 -4.39 5.47 13.76
N VAL A 2 -3.99 6.58 13.10
CA VAL A 2 -2.57 6.91 12.85
C VAL A 2 -1.74 7.05 14.13
N ASN A 3 -2.28 7.59 15.20
CA ASN A 3 -1.58 7.70 16.49
C ASN A 3 -1.33 6.32 17.12
N ALA A 4 -2.34 5.43 17.11
CA ALA A 4 -2.18 4.08 17.63
C ALA A 4 -1.15 3.26 16.83
N LEU A 5 -1.12 3.43 15.51
CA LEU A 5 -0.10 2.82 14.66
C LEU A 5 1.29 3.36 14.98
N TYR A 6 1.43 4.66 15.16
CA TYR A 6 2.68 5.30 15.58
C TYR A 6 3.21 4.69 16.88
N GLU A 7 2.37 4.62 17.92
CA GLU A 7 2.73 4.04 19.23
C GLU A 7 3.18 2.57 19.09
N ASN A 8 2.49 1.79 18.28
CA ASN A 8 2.86 0.39 18.04
C ASN A 8 4.22 0.27 17.33
N LEU A 9 4.46 1.06 16.30
CA LEU A 9 5.72 1.04 15.56
C LEU A 9 6.90 1.52 16.43
N LYS A 10 6.69 2.54 17.27
CA LYS A 10 7.69 3.03 18.21
C LYS A 10 8.03 2.02 19.32
N ARG A 11 7.08 1.17 19.71
CA ARG A 11 7.36 0.05 20.63
C ARG A 11 8.23 -1.03 19.99
N ILE A 12 8.05 -1.29 18.69
CA ILE A 12 8.86 -2.25 17.94
C ILE A 12 10.28 -1.74 17.73
N ASN A 13 10.40 -0.49 17.27
CA ASN A 13 11.68 0.17 17.05
C ASN A 13 11.59 1.66 17.41
N PRO A 14 12.10 2.06 18.60
CA PRO A 14 12.05 3.45 19.06
C PRO A 14 12.81 4.44 18.17
N SER A 15 13.81 3.98 17.40
CA SER A 15 14.63 4.83 16.54
C SER A 15 14.00 5.18 15.18
N LEU A 16 12.83 4.59 14.85
CA LEU A 16 12.13 4.92 13.60
C LEU A 16 11.78 6.40 13.52
N ASN A 17 12.13 7.04 12.40
CA ASN A 17 11.65 8.39 12.09
C ASN A 17 10.27 8.30 11.43
N ILE A 18 9.23 8.64 12.19
CA ILE A 18 7.83 8.51 11.76
C ILE A 18 7.16 9.87 11.79
N LYS A 19 6.65 10.31 10.65
CA LYS A 19 5.78 11.49 10.52
C LYS A 19 4.32 11.04 10.43
N ILE A 20 3.50 11.54 11.36
CA ILE A 20 2.04 11.31 11.31
C ILE A 20 1.40 12.46 10.55
N VAL A 21 0.50 12.13 9.63
CA VAL A 21 -0.38 13.10 8.97
C VAL A 21 -1.82 12.67 9.22
N HIS A 22 -2.50 13.38 10.13
CA HIS A 22 -3.91 13.14 10.46
C HIS A 22 -4.80 14.08 9.64
N GLN A 23 -4.88 13.81 8.35
CA GLN A 23 -5.60 14.64 7.40
C GLN A 23 -6.34 13.73 6.39
N ARG A 24 -7.51 14.17 5.95
CA ARG A 24 -8.19 13.53 4.83
C ARG A 24 -7.38 13.78 3.55
N LEU A 25 -7.12 12.71 2.81
CA LEU A 25 -6.45 12.82 1.52
C LEU A 25 -7.45 13.25 0.45
N GLU A 26 -7.10 14.28 -0.28
CA GLU A 26 -7.88 14.86 -1.37
C GLU A 26 -6.95 15.17 -2.55
N LYS A 27 -7.51 15.31 -3.73
CA LYS A 27 -6.74 15.56 -4.96
C LYS A 27 -5.76 16.73 -4.85
N ASN A 28 -6.14 17.77 -4.12
CA ASN A 28 -5.34 18.99 -3.95
C ASN A 28 -4.21 18.89 -2.92
N ASN A 29 -4.15 17.84 -2.10
CA ASN A 29 -3.14 17.72 -1.03
C ASN A 29 -2.22 16.50 -1.13
N ILE A 30 -2.60 15.47 -1.88
CA ILE A 30 -1.86 14.20 -2.01
C ILE A 30 -0.42 14.45 -2.48
N SER A 31 -0.23 15.20 -3.54
CA SER A 31 1.09 15.48 -4.10
C SER A 31 1.99 16.20 -3.10
N HIS A 32 1.44 17.10 -2.32
CA HIS A 32 2.19 17.82 -1.28
C HIS A 32 2.53 16.92 -0.09
N ILE A 33 1.55 16.14 0.40
CA ILE A 33 1.75 15.24 1.56
C ILE A 33 2.84 14.20 1.28
N PHE A 34 2.89 13.67 0.07
CA PHE A 34 3.85 12.64 -0.34
C PHE A 34 5.05 13.18 -1.13
N ALA A 35 5.28 14.50 -1.13
CA ALA A 35 6.34 15.11 -1.94
C ALA A 35 7.71 14.43 -1.75
N ASP A 36 8.10 14.18 -0.50
CA ASP A 36 9.39 13.60 -0.13
C ASP A 36 9.40 12.06 -0.09
N CYS A 37 8.28 11.40 -0.44
CA CYS A 37 8.20 9.96 -0.43
C CYS A 37 8.61 9.39 -1.79
N HIS A 38 9.59 8.49 -1.84
CA HIS A 38 9.98 7.75 -3.04
C HIS A 38 9.12 6.50 -3.26
N ILE A 39 8.56 5.97 -2.18
CA ILE A 39 7.69 4.78 -2.17
C ILE A 39 6.39 5.15 -1.48
N VAL A 40 5.28 4.79 -2.08
CA VAL A 40 3.95 5.00 -1.51
C VAL A 40 3.18 3.68 -1.53
N VAL A 41 2.69 3.27 -0.36
CA VAL A 41 1.84 2.09 -0.22
C VAL A 41 0.40 2.54 -0.07
N GLU A 42 -0.46 2.10 -0.97
CA GLU A 42 -1.87 2.37 -0.95
C GLU A 42 -2.60 1.23 -0.21
N ALA A 43 -3.25 1.56 0.89
CA ALA A 43 -3.97 0.60 1.74
C ALA A 43 -5.37 1.12 2.14
N PHE A 44 -6.03 1.87 1.26
CA PHE A 44 -7.39 2.33 1.49
C PHE A 44 -8.42 1.21 1.33
N ASP A 45 -9.45 1.25 2.14
CA ASP A 45 -10.63 0.39 2.01
C ASP A 45 -11.59 0.89 0.93
N LYS A 46 -11.65 2.18 0.66
CA LYS A 46 -12.55 2.75 -0.35
C LYS A 46 -11.86 2.95 -1.69
N LYS A 47 -12.49 2.43 -2.73
CA LYS A 47 -11.99 2.48 -4.11
C LYS A 47 -11.75 3.91 -4.60
N GLU A 48 -12.59 4.85 -4.18
CA GLU A 48 -12.49 6.27 -4.57
C GLU A 48 -11.15 6.88 -4.15
N TYR A 49 -10.73 6.69 -2.89
CA TYR A 49 -9.47 7.23 -2.39
C TYR A 49 -8.25 6.55 -3.03
N LYS A 50 -8.36 5.25 -3.30
CA LYS A 50 -7.35 4.49 -4.03
C LYS A 50 -7.10 5.09 -5.42
N SER A 51 -8.17 5.33 -6.19
CA SER A 51 -8.07 5.91 -7.53
C SER A 51 -7.45 7.29 -7.50
N ILE A 52 -7.91 8.17 -6.61
CA ILE A 52 -7.39 9.54 -6.47
C ILE A 52 -5.89 9.52 -6.16
N LEU A 53 -5.44 8.67 -5.22
CA LEU A 53 -4.02 8.60 -4.85
C LEU A 53 -3.16 8.13 -6.02
N ILE A 54 -3.58 7.06 -6.70
CA ILE A 54 -2.84 6.52 -7.85
C ILE A 54 -2.78 7.54 -8.98
N GLU A 55 -3.90 8.16 -9.34
CA GLU A 55 -3.95 9.19 -10.40
C GLU A 55 -3.01 10.36 -10.12
N GLU A 56 -3.00 10.88 -8.89
CA GLU A 56 -2.17 12.02 -8.52
C GLU A 56 -0.67 11.71 -8.47
N LEU A 57 -0.29 10.47 -8.12
CA LEU A 57 1.12 10.12 -7.92
C LEU A 57 1.74 9.36 -9.10
N LEU A 58 0.96 8.83 -10.02
CA LEU A 58 1.44 7.94 -11.08
C LEU A 58 2.53 8.58 -11.97
N SER A 59 2.40 9.88 -12.25
CA SER A 59 3.36 10.63 -13.07
C SER A 59 4.62 11.08 -12.32
N GLN A 60 4.67 10.91 -10.99
CA GLN A 60 5.73 11.47 -10.14
C GLN A 60 6.94 10.55 -9.95
N LYS A 61 7.09 9.50 -10.75
CA LYS A 61 8.21 8.52 -10.67
C LYS A 61 8.39 7.87 -9.29
N LYS A 62 7.33 7.85 -8.46
CA LYS A 62 7.32 7.16 -7.17
C LYS A 62 6.97 5.69 -7.39
N LEU A 63 7.58 4.79 -6.64
CA LEU A 63 7.10 3.41 -6.57
C LEU A 63 5.76 3.39 -5.83
N ILE A 64 4.71 2.92 -6.49
CA ILE A 64 3.38 2.76 -5.90
C ILE A 64 3.07 1.28 -5.78
N VAL A 65 2.72 0.83 -4.58
CA VAL A 65 2.28 -0.53 -4.32
C VAL A 65 0.88 -0.49 -3.72
N ALA A 66 -0.06 -1.18 -4.34
CA ALA A 66 -1.47 -1.13 -3.97
C ALA A 66 -2.07 -2.53 -3.86
N GLY A 67 -3.18 -2.66 -3.12
CA GLY A 67 -3.96 -3.89 -3.03
C GLY A 67 -5.27 -3.81 -3.83
N SER A 68 -5.71 -4.91 -4.45
CA SER A 68 -7.00 -4.99 -5.15
C SER A 68 -7.59 -6.40 -5.07
N GLY A 69 -8.88 -6.52 -4.69
CA GLY A 69 -9.50 -7.83 -4.50
C GLY A 69 -8.97 -8.55 -3.26
N ILE A 70 -9.02 -7.88 -2.10
CA ILE A 70 -8.48 -8.39 -0.83
C ILE A 70 -9.55 -9.09 0.03
N ALA A 71 -10.80 -9.04 -0.37
CA ALA A 71 -11.92 -9.64 0.36
C ALA A 71 -12.12 -11.12 -0.02
N HIS A 72 -13.08 -11.78 0.66
CA HIS A 72 -13.37 -13.20 0.52
C HIS A 72 -12.31 -14.10 1.14
N HIS A 73 -12.64 -15.36 1.40
CA HIS A 73 -11.74 -16.34 2.02
C HIS A 73 -10.86 -17.11 1.01
N ASP A 74 -11.21 -17.04 -0.27
CA ASP A 74 -10.48 -17.74 -1.32
C ASP A 74 -9.09 -17.14 -1.51
N LEU A 75 -8.07 -17.98 -1.39
CA LEU A 75 -6.67 -17.60 -1.54
C LEU A 75 -6.11 -17.90 -2.95
N ASN A 76 -6.89 -18.57 -3.77
CA ASN A 76 -6.51 -18.82 -5.16
C ASN A 76 -6.54 -17.50 -5.94
N ASN A 77 -5.73 -17.42 -6.97
CA ASN A 77 -5.68 -16.26 -7.87
C ASN A 77 -5.16 -14.96 -7.24
N ILE A 78 -4.54 -15.00 -6.06
CA ILE A 78 -3.77 -13.86 -5.57
C ILE A 78 -2.52 -13.75 -6.42
N GLU A 79 -2.38 -12.63 -7.11
CA GLU A 79 -1.25 -12.37 -8.01
C GLU A 79 -0.75 -10.93 -7.88
N THR A 80 0.45 -10.69 -8.38
CA THR A 80 1.02 -9.36 -8.53
C THR A 80 0.97 -8.96 -9.99
N ARG A 81 0.39 -7.79 -10.28
CA ARG A 81 0.40 -7.18 -11.60
C ARG A 81 1.21 -5.90 -11.61
N LYS A 82 2.16 -5.81 -12.52
CA LYS A 82 2.82 -4.55 -12.86
C LYS A 82 1.95 -3.82 -13.88
N LEU A 83 1.19 -2.83 -13.45
CA LEU A 83 0.27 -2.09 -14.32
C LEU A 83 0.93 -0.93 -15.05
N ARG A 84 1.99 -0.35 -14.47
CA ARG A 84 2.85 0.69 -15.05
C ARG A 84 4.29 0.45 -14.58
N ASP A 85 5.24 1.20 -15.09
CA ASP A 85 6.65 1.03 -14.72
C ASP A 85 6.90 1.20 -13.23
N ASN A 86 6.09 2.00 -12.57
CA ASN A 86 6.19 2.32 -11.14
C ASN A 86 4.96 1.90 -10.33
N LEU A 87 4.02 1.13 -10.89
CA LEU A 87 2.79 0.70 -10.22
C LEU A 87 2.65 -0.81 -10.18
N TYR A 88 2.69 -1.36 -8.97
CA TYR A 88 2.43 -2.78 -8.67
C TYR A 88 1.15 -2.92 -7.88
N VAL A 89 0.30 -3.85 -8.26
CA VAL A 89 -0.96 -4.14 -7.57
C VAL A 89 -1.03 -5.62 -7.22
N VAL A 90 -1.40 -5.92 -5.98
CA VAL A 90 -1.48 -7.28 -5.44
C VAL A 90 -2.91 -7.61 -5.05
N GLY A 91 -3.38 -8.79 -5.39
CA GLY A 91 -4.69 -9.32 -5.00
C GLY A 91 -5.29 -10.23 -6.05
N ASP A 92 -6.58 -10.55 -5.92
CA ASP A 92 -7.30 -11.34 -6.93
C ASP A 92 -8.08 -10.48 -7.94
N PHE A 93 -8.09 -9.17 -7.77
CA PHE A 93 -8.72 -8.18 -8.65
C PHE A 93 -10.24 -8.28 -8.82
N THR A 94 -10.88 -9.25 -8.17
CA THR A 94 -12.30 -9.56 -8.34
C THR A 94 -13.13 -9.46 -7.07
N LYS A 95 -12.53 -9.76 -5.90
CA LYS A 95 -13.25 -9.85 -4.61
C LYS A 95 -13.08 -8.54 -3.81
N GLY A 96 -13.84 -7.52 -4.16
CA GLY A 96 -13.84 -6.24 -3.48
C GLY A 96 -14.59 -6.26 -2.15
N ILE A 97 -14.21 -5.38 -1.23
CA ILE A 97 -14.84 -5.22 0.09
C ILE A 97 -16.28 -4.69 0.05
N ASP A 98 -16.68 -4.14 -1.07
CA ASP A 98 -18.04 -3.69 -1.35
C ASP A 98 -19.05 -4.84 -1.47
N LYS A 99 -18.57 -6.04 -1.82
CA LYS A 99 -19.39 -7.24 -2.05
C LYS A 99 -19.08 -8.41 -1.14
N TYR A 100 -17.88 -8.48 -0.60
CA TYR A 100 -17.40 -9.62 0.18
C TYR A 100 -16.84 -9.19 1.52
N LYS A 101 -17.00 -10.05 2.53
CA LYS A 101 -16.35 -9.88 3.84
C LYS A 101 -14.83 -10.07 3.71
N THR A 102 -14.08 -9.34 4.50
CA THR A 102 -12.63 -9.48 4.62
C THR A 102 -12.28 -10.56 5.63
N PHE A 103 -11.22 -11.31 5.34
CA PHE A 103 -10.64 -12.31 6.23
C PHE A 103 -9.16 -11.98 6.44
N SER A 104 -8.72 -12.05 7.69
CA SER A 104 -7.34 -11.67 8.06
C SER A 104 -6.28 -12.49 7.32
N THR A 105 -6.56 -13.74 7.01
CA THR A 105 -5.65 -14.62 6.25
C THR A 105 -5.33 -14.06 4.87
N LYS A 106 -6.33 -13.71 4.10
CA LYS A 106 -6.14 -13.14 2.75
C LYS A 106 -5.50 -11.76 2.81
N VAL A 107 -6.00 -10.90 3.69
CA VAL A 107 -5.44 -9.55 3.90
C VAL A 107 -3.97 -9.64 4.26
N SER A 108 -3.58 -10.57 5.14
CA SER A 108 -2.18 -10.76 5.56
C SER A 108 -1.28 -11.23 4.42
N ILE A 109 -1.75 -12.15 3.57
CA ILE A 109 -0.99 -12.63 2.40
C ILE A 109 -0.76 -11.47 1.41
N VAL A 110 -1.80 -10.71 1.11
CA VAL A 110 -1.70 -9.55 0.21
C VAL A 110 -0.75 -8.51 0.80
N ALA A 111 -0.90 -8.17 2.08
CA ALA A 111 -0.05 -7.20 2.75
C ALA A 111 1.43 -7.64 2.80
N ALA A 112 1.70 -8.91 3.09
CA ALA A 112 3.06 -9.47 3.08
C ALA A 112 3.67 -9.43 1.67
N THR A 113 2.88 -9.74 0.64
CA THR A 113 3.33 -9.65 -0.76
C THR A 113 3.63 -8.20 -1.15
N MET A 114 2.79 -7.25 -0.75
CA MET A 114 3.03 -5.82 -0.97
C MET A 114 4.32 -5.36 -0.27
N ALA A 115 4.53 -5.76 0.98
CA ALA A 115 5.76 -5.45 1.71
C ALA A 115 7.00 -6.02 1.03
N ASN A 116 6.93 -7.25 0.50
CA ASN A 116 8.01 -7.85 -0.26
C ASN A 116 8.35 -7.06 -1.54
N ILE A 117 7.35 -6.56 -2.26
CA ILE A 117 7.56 -5.69 -3.43
C ILE A 117 8.26 -4.40 -3.02
N VAL A 118 7.85 -3.78 -1.91
CA VAL A 118 8.51 -2.58 -1.36
C VAL A 118 9.98 -2.85 -1.07
N MET A 119 10.29 -3.98 -0.45
CA MET A 119 11.67 -4.36 -0.12
C MET A 119 12.51 -4.62 -1.38
N ASP A 120 11.97 -5.37 -2.34
CA ASP A 120 12.68 -5.72 -3.59
C ASP A 120 12.84 -4.52 -4.52
N LYS A 121 11.74 -3.87 -4.88
CA LYS A 121 11.74 -2.74 -5.84
C LYS A 121 12.21 -1.43 -5.23
N GLY A 122 12.10 -1.29 -3.92
CA GLY A 122 12.65 -0.15 -3.17
C GLY A 122 14.15 -0.23 -2.92
N GLY A 123 14.81 -1.34 -3.27
CA GLY A 123 16.25 -1.52 -3.13
C GLY A 123 16.73 -1.80 -1.70
N PHE A 124 15.85 -2.33 -0.83
CA PHE A 124 16.19 -2.63 0.55
C PHE A 124 16.85 -4.00 0.75
N TYR A 125 16.76 -4.90 -0.24
CA TYR A 125 17.49 -6.16 -0.18
C TYR A 125 18.94 -5.91 -0.61
N GLU A 126 19.90 -6.23 0.26
CA GLU A 126 21.30 -6.33 -0.12
C GLU A 126 21.43 -7.50 -1.10
N ARG A 127 21.96 -7.22 -2.28
CA ARG A 127 22.39 -8.28 -3.18
C ARG A 127 23.72 -8.78 -2.64
N ASN A 128 23.72 -9.96 -2.06
CA ASN A 128 24.95 -10.71 -1.83
C ASN A 128 25.49 -11.09 -3.23
N GLU A 129 26.40 -10.32 -3.73
CA GLU A 129 27.20 -10.66 -4.92
C GLU A 129 28.25 -11.71 -4.57
#